data_77aa243bba8d5a296b5319916a0b1ddb
#
_entry.id   77aa243bba8d5a296b5319916a0b1ddb
#
_cell.length_a   1.000
_cell.length_b   1.000
_cell.length_c   1.000
_cell.angle_alpha   90.00
_cell.angle_beta   90.00
_cell.angle_gamma   90.00
#
_symmetry.space_group_name_H-M   'P 1'
#
loop_
_entity.id
_entity.type
_entity.pdbx_description
1 polymer ?
#
loop_
_entity_poly.entity_id
_entity_poly.type
_entity_poly.pdbx_seq_one_letter_code
_entity_poly.pdbx_strand_id
1 'polypeptide(L)'
;MKKSKAIIILLCALLVLLGVGYVDLYGVDAEGTASASDISLGLDLAGGVSITYQVVGDEEPDATDMADTIAKLQKRVENYSKEAIVYQEGTDRINIEIPGVTDANKILEELGRPGSLYFIAETDKDGNANYSMQAVTDAQGNVSYAYALNKTIDELKADGSIMLEGTDVKTATAGSIKDQTMGNSTYAVDLVMTEEGTKKFEEATRNAYEKGETLGIYYDGSFVSVPSVKGVFSDGNAQISPMNSYEEAESLASTIRIGGLKLELEELHSKVVGAQLGVEAISTSLKAAVIGFIVVAVFMIAVYFLPGFASVIALGIYVALVVLLLNGFDITLTLSGIAGIILSIGMAVDANVIVFARIREELATGKTVKSAMQIGYDKALSAIIDGNVTTLIAAAVLWLLGPGTVKGFAQTLALGIVLSMFTALVVTKYIMKAFYALGLKDTKWYGIGKEHKPINFLGKKGIFFGLSLAVILVGFITMGVYKVNSGDALNYSLEFKGGTATTVTFDKSYTLEEINSEMVPLIESTTGSAVQIQTVQG
;
A
#
# COMPACT_ATOMS: atom_id res chain seq x y z
N MET A 1 33.96 -30.53 10.65
CA MET A 1 34.28 -29.12 10.91
C MET A 1 35.21 -29.05 12.14
N LYS A 2 36.21 -28.14 12.16
CA LYS A 2 37.07 -27.92 13.34
C LYS A 2 36.32 -27.13 14.40
N LYS A 3 36.61 -27.35 15.72
CA LYS A 3 35.94 -26.66 16.84
C LYS A 3 36.01 -25.12 16.71
N SER A 4 37.15 -24.57 16.28
CA SER A 4 37.32 -23.13 16.07
C SER A 4 36.33 -22.56 15.03
N LYS A 5 36.12 -23.27 13.91
CA LYS A 5 35.13 -22.86 12.90
C LYS A 5 33.71 -22.95 13.43
N ALA A 6 33.40 -23.89 14.32
CA ALA A 6 32.10 -24.03 14.94
C ALA A 6 31.78 -22.84 15.86
N ILE A 7 32.74 -22.41 16.67
CA ILE A 7 32.62 -21.26 17.55
C ILE A 7 32.39 -19.97 16.70
N ILE A 8 33.16 -19.81 15.63
CA ILE A 8 33.01 -18.67 14.73
C ILE A 8 31.58 -18.61 14.15
N ILE A 9 31.04 -19.74 13.67
CA ILE A 9 29.67 -19.78 13.11
C ILE A 9 28.63 -19.38 14.17
N LEU A 10 28.73 -19.88 15.40
CA LEU A 10 27.79 -19.52 16.46
C LEU A 10 27.95 -18.05 16.88
N LEU A 11 29.19 -17.55 16.94
CA LEU A 11 29.42 -16.12 17.20
C LEU A 11 28.87 -15.25 16.06
N CYS A 12 29.08 -15.64 14.79
CA CYS A 12 28.50 -14.94 13.66
C CYS A 12 26.93 -14.94 13.71
N ALA A 13 26.32 -16.09 14.01
CA ALA A 13 24.88 -16.18 14.16
C ALA A 13 24.36 -15.28 15.31
N LEU A 14 25.07 -15.24 16.43
CA LEU A 14 24.75 -14.37 17.55
C LEU A 14 24.95 -12.89 17.19
N LEU A 15 26.05 -12.55 16.53
CA LEU A 15 26.33 -11.18 16.09
C LEU A 15 25.30 -10.69 15.06
N VAL A 16 24.89 -11.56 14.13
CA VAL A 16 23.83 -11.22 13.17
C VAL A 16 22.52 -10.99 13.92
N LEU A 17 22.12 -11.88 14.82
CA LEU A 17 20.89 -11.73 15.60
C LEU A 17 20.90 -10.46 16.46
N LEU A 18 22.00 -10.18 17.17
CA LEU A 18 22.10 -8.99 18.02
C LEU A 18 22.30 -7.71 17.20
N GLY A 19 23.10 -7.77 16.13
CA GLY A 19 23.39 -6.60 15.28
C GLY A 19 22.20 -6.18 14.46
N VAL A 20 21.52 -7.12 13.78
CA VAL A 20 20.30 -6.80 13.04
C VAL A 20 19.18 -6.42 14.01
N GLY A 21 18.99 -7.16 15.11
CA GLY A 21 18.01 -6.80 16.13
C GLY A 21 18.27 -5.43 16.78
N TYR A 22 19.52 -5.00 16.90
CA TYR A 22 19.85 -3.64 17.32
C TYR A 22 19.40 -2.60 16.27
N VAL A 23 19.69 -2.84 15.00
CA VAL A 23 19.24 -1.97 13.90
C VAL A 23 17.72 -1.90 13.84
N ASP A 24 17.03 -3.04 13.97
CA ASP A 24 15.56 -3.09 13.99
C ASP A 24 14.94 -2.25 15.13
N LEU A 25 15.63 -2.15 16.28
CA LEU A 25 15.12 -1.41 17.44
C LEU A 25 15.51 0.06 17.45
N TYR A 26 16.71 0.39 16.98
CA TYR A 26 17.31 1.72 17.17
C TYR A 26 17.71 2.41 15.86
N GLY A 27 17.69 1.69 14.73
CA GLY A 27 18.19 2.20 13.46
C GLY A 27 19.71 2.19 13.33
N VAL A 28 20.19 2.69 12.19
CA VAL A 28 21.64 2.83 11.89
C VAL A 28 22.21 4.20 12.27
N ASP A 29 21.36 5.17 12.54
CA ASP A 29 21.72 6.55 12.89
C ASP A 29 20.84 7.09 14.04
N ALA A 30 21.08 8.37 14.41
CA ALA A 30 20.33 9.03 15.48
C ALA A 30 18.88 9.37 15.09
N GLU A 31 18.55 9.32 13.80
CA GLU A 31 17.21 9.56 13.27
C GLU A 31 16.36 8.27 13.25
N GLY A 32 17.00 7.12 13.50
CA GLY A 32 16.32 5.82 13.55
C GLY A 32 16.14 5.18 12.18
N THR A 33 16.89 5.61 11.17
CA THR A 33 16.83 5.06 9.80
C THR A 33 16.98 3.54 9.81
N ALA A 34 16.15 2.85 9.05
CA ALA A 34 16.06 1.39 8.95
C ALA A 34 15.59 0.67 10.24
N SER A 35 15.03 1.38 11.22
CA SER A 35 14.39 0.77 12.38
C SER A 35 12.96 0.27 12.06
N ALA A 36 12.37 -0.50 12.96
CA ALA A 36 10.98 -0.92 12.82
C ALA A 36 9.98 0.25 12.83
N SER A 37 10.36 1.41 13.40
CA SER A 37 9.55 2.63 13.38
C SER A 37 9.63 3.41 12.06
N ASP A 38 10.62 3.11 11.22
CA ASP A 38 10.83 3.73 9.91
C ASP A 38 10.10 2.97 8.77
N ILE A 39 9.43 1.87 9.10
CA ILE A 39 8.65 1.10 8.11
C ILE A 39 7.44 1.92 7.68
N SER A 40 7.33 2.14 6.36
CA SER A 40 6.17 2.78 5.73
C SER A 40 4.88 2.03 6.03
N LEU A 41 3.85 2.74 6.54
CA LEU A 41 2.57 2.15 6.94
C LEU A 41 1.49 2.41 5.88
N GLY A 42 0.73 1.39 5.53
CA GLY A 42 -0.42 1.51 4.65
C GLY A 42 -1.61 2.21 5.32
N LEU A 43 -2.62 2.52 4.50
CA LEU A 43 -3.81 3.26 4.91
C LEU A 43 -4.53 2.67 6.14
N ASP A 44 -4.59 1.35 6.22
CA ASP A 44 -5.24 0.60 7.30
C ASP A 44 -4.50 0.74 8.65
N LEU A 45 -3.22 1.09 8.64
CA LEU A 45 -2.40 1.26 9.84
C LEU A 45 -2.10 2.73 10.17
N ALA A 46 -1.76 3.54 9.18
CA ALA A 46 -1.47 4.96 9.36
C ALA A 46 -2.74 5.82 9.49
N GLY A 47 -3.90 5.28 9.06
CA GLY A 47 -5.06 6.10 8.75
C GLY A 47 -4.82 6.91 7.48
N GLY A 48 -5.79 7.71 7.07
CA GLY A 48 -5.66 8.55 5.88
C GLY A 48 -6.92 8.55 5.03
N VAL A 49 -6.76 8.73 3.73
CA VAL A 49 -7.86 8.88 2.77
C VAL A 49 -7.75 7.83 1.67
N SER A 50 -8.87 7.20 1.34
CA SER A 50 -9.04 6.38 0.14
C SER A 50 -10.12 6.98 -0.73
N ILE A 51 -9.84 7.12 -2.02
CA ILE A 51 -10.75 7.70 -3.01
C ILE A 51 -10.84 6.75 -4.20
N THR A 52 -12.05 6.45 -4.63
CA THR A 52 -12.30 5.69 -5.86
C THR A 52 -12.94 6.61 -6.88
N TYR A 53 -12.28 6.78 -8.01
CA TYR A 53 -12.81 7.49 -9.17
C TYR A 53 -13.28 6.51 -10.24
N GLN A 54 -14.33 6.87 -10.95
CA GLN A 54 -14.78 6.22 -12.17
C GLN A 54 -14.45 7.11 -13.35
N VAL A 55 -14.00 6.49 -14.44
CA VAL A 55 -13.83 7.19 -15.71
C VAL A 55 -15.20 7.50 -16.30
N VAL A 56 -15.42 8.77 -16.67
CA VAL A 56 -16.67 9.22 -17.30
C VAL A 56 -16.68 8.78 -18.75
N GLY A 57 -17.73 8.10 -19.18
CA GLY A 57 -17.96 7.65 -20.56
C GLY A 57 -18.64 6.28 -20.63
N ASP A 58 -19.26 5.99 -21.75
CA ASP A 58 -19.96 4.71 -22.00
C ASP A 58 -19.03 3.62 -22.58
N GLU A 59 -17.82 3.98 -23.01
CA GLU A 59 -16.83 3.06 -23.58
C GLU A 59 -15.71 2.78 -22.57
N GLU A 60 -15.16 1.57 -22.61
CA GLU A 60 -13.98 1.25 -21.78
C GLU A 60 -12.80 2.16 -22.17
N PRO A 61 -12.12 2.78 -21.20
CA PRO A 61 -10.99 3.65 -21.47
C PRO A 61 -9.83 2.87 -22.09
N ASP A 62 -9.08 3.52 -22.99
CA ASP A 62 -7.88 2.92 -23.56
C ASP A 62 -6.85 2.62 -22.45
N ALA A 63 -6.21 1.45 -22.53
CA ALA A 63 -5.25 1.00 -21.54
C ALA A 63 -4.05 1.95 -21.37
N THR A 64 -3.65 2.65 -22.44
CA THR A 64 -2.57 3.64 -22.42
C THR A 64 -3.00 4.89 -21.67
N ASP A 65 -4.21 5.41 -21.95
CA ASP A 65 -4.75 6.60 -21.28
C ASP A 65 -5.04 6.34 -19.81
N MET A 66 -5.49 5.12 -19.47
CA MET A 66 -5.64 4.68 -18.09
C MET A 66 -4.29 4.66 -17.35
N ALA A 67 -3.27 4.04 -17.94
CA ALA A 67 -1.93 3.99 -17.36
C ALA A 67 -1.30 5.38 -17.20
N ASP A 68 -1.43 6.26 -18.20
CA ASP A 68 -0.96 7.64 -18.14
C ASP A 68 -1.67 8.44 -17.03
N THR A 69 -2.99 8.26 -16.88
CA THR A 69 -3.79 8.92 -15.86
C THR A 69 -3.37 8.46 -14.47
N ILE A 70 -3.19 7.15 -14.27
CA ILE A 70 -2.70 6.58 -13.01
C ILE A 70 -1.31 7.13 -12.66
N ALA A 71 -0.38 7.15 -13.62
CA ALA A 71 0.96 7.66 -13.40
C ALA A 71 0.97 9.15 -13.02
N LYS A 72 0.07 9.95 -13.60
CA LYS A 72 -0.09 11.36 -13.26
C LYS A 72 -0.70 11.56 -11.88
N LEU A 73 -1.75 10.81 -11.55
CA LEU A 73 -2.35 10.82 -10.21
C LEU A 73 -1.34 10.38 -9.15
N GLN A 74 -0.55 9.33 -9.41
CA GLN A 74 0.51 8.88 -8.52
C GLN A 74 1.48 10.01 -8.18
N LYS A 75 1.95 10.76 -9.18
CA LYS A 75 2.83 11.91 -8.96
C LYS A 75 2.17 13.04 -8.17
N ARG A 76 0.85 13.24 -8.32
CA ARG A 76 0.12 14.25 -7.53
C ARG A 76 0.05 13.85 -6.06
N VAL A 77 -0.30 12.60 -5.78
CA VAL A 77 -0.48 12.13 -4.40
C VAL A 77 0.84 11.97 -3.65
N GLU A 78 1.95 11.76 -4.35
CA GLU A 78 3.30 11.75 -3.76
C GLU A 78 3.68 13.07 -3.06
N ASN A 79 3.06 14.19 -3.44
CA ASN A 79 3.24 15.46 -2.74
C ASN A 79 2.60 15.48 -1.34
N TYR A 80 1.63 14.60 -1.08
CA TYR A 80 0.94 14.50 0.22
C TYR A 80 1.48 13.38 1.11
N SER A 81 1.83 12.26 0.49
CA SER A 81 2.39 11.10 1.19
C SER A 81 3.24 10.28 0.22
N LYS A 82 4.46 9.95 0.64
CA LYS A 82 5.36 9.09 -0.14
C LYS A 82 4.82 7.65 -0.24
N GLU A 83 4.01 7.25 0.73
CA GLU A 83 3.36 5.95 0.81
C GLU A 83 2.04 5.90 0.03
N ALA A 84 1.66 7.00 -0.63
CA ALA A 84 0.44 7.04 -1.43
C ALA A 84 0.52 6.09 -2.63
N ILE A 85 -0.58 5.40 -2.91
CA ILE A 85 -0.66 4.40 -3.97
C ILE A 85 -1.86 4.71 -4.85
N VAL A 86 -1.65 4.71 -6.17
CA VAL A 86 -2.70 4.81 -7.17
C VAL A 86 -2.69 3.55 -8.03
N TYR A 87 -3.85 2.91 -8.16
CA TYR A 87 -3.95 1.68 -8.95
C TYR A 87 -5.31 1.57 -9.64
N GLN A 88 -5.33 0.81 -10.73
CA GLN A 88 -6.55 0.48 -11.44
C GLN A 88 -7.37 -0.56 -10.68
N GLU A 89 -8.67 -0.34 -10.58
CA GLU A 89 -9.65 -1.27 -10.05
C GLU A 89 -10.71 -1.59 -11.10
N GLY A 90 -10.76 -2.84 -11.54
CA GLY A 90 -11.61 -3.21 -12.70
C GLY A 90 -11.10 -2.63 -14.01
N THR A 91 -12.01 -2.26 -14.93
CA THR A 91 -11.66 -1.73 -16.25
C THR A 91 -11.72 -0.20 -16.34
N ASP A 92 -12.54 0.44 -15.51
CA ASP A 92 -12.95 1.84 -15.60
C ASP A 92 -12.77 2.65 -14.31
N ARG A 93 -12.13 2.07 -13.28
CA ARG A 93 -11.96 2.74 -11.98
C ARG A 93 -10.50 2.91 -11.62
N ILE A 94 -10.23 3.99 -10.89
CA ILE A 94 -8.92 4.29 -10.29
C ILE A 94 -9.11 4.47 -8.79
N ASN A 95 -8.36 3.70 -8.01
CA ASN A 95 -8.33 3.83 -6.57
C ASN A 95 -7.06 4.56 -6.13
N ILE A 96 -7.22 5.51 -5.21
CA ILE A 96 -6.15 6.31 -4.63
C ILE A 96 -6.17 6.08 -3.12
N GLU A 97 -5.04 5.67 -2.56
CA GLU A 97 -4.85 5.52 -1.11
C GLU A 97 -3.73 6.45 -0.66
N ILE A 98 -4.03 7.34 0.31
CA ILE A 98 -3.09 8.34 0.82
C ILE A 98 -2.97 8.17 2.33
N PRO A 99 -1.99 7.39 2.80
CA PRO A 99 -1.77 7.17 4.23
C PRO A 99 -1.25 8.43 4.93
N GLY A 100 -1.56 8.56 6.23
CA GLY A 100 -0.99 9.57 7.12
C GLY A 100 -1.60 10.98 7.00
N VAL A 101 -2.57 11.18 6.11
CA VAL A 101 -3.23 12.49 5.92
C VAL A 101 -4.49 12.60 6.76
N THR A 102 -4.74 13.78 7.32
CA THR A 102 -5.87 14.03 8.23
C THR A 102 -6.97 14.90 7.62
N ASP A 103 -6.65 15.69 6.59
CA ASP A 103 -7.60 16.59 5.91
C ASP A 103 -8.03 16.01 4.55
N ALA A 104 -9.04 15.14 4.62
CA ALA A 104 -9.60 14.52 3.43
C ALA A 104 -10.27 15.52 2.48
N ASN A 105 -10.97 16.51 3.02
CA ASN A 105 -11.75 17.44 2.20
C ASN A 105 -10.82 18.29 1.31
N LYS A 106 -9.70 18.75 1.85
CA LYS A 106 -8.71 19.50 1.09
C LYS A 106 -8.12 18.66 -0.04
N ILE A 107 -7.81 17.41 0.24
CA ILE A 107 -7.23 16.50 -0.75
C ILE A 107 -8.25 16.12 -1.83
N LEU A 108 -9.50 15.84 -1.44
CA LEU A 108 -10.59 15.58 -2.36
C LEU A 108 -10.84 16.76 -3.30
N GLU A 109 -10.80 17.99 -2.77
CA GLU A 109 -10.95 19.20 -3.56
C GLU A 109 -9.79 19.37 -4.56
N GLU A 110 -8.55 19.04 -4.16
CA GLU A 110 -7.37 19.18 -5.02
C GLU A 110 -7.19 18.03 -6.01
N LEU A 111 -7.59 16.79 -5.68
CA LEU A 111 -7.49 15.63 -6.57
C LEU A 111 -8.69 15.46 -7.50
N GLY A 112 -9.88 15.82 -7.04
CA GLY A 112 -11.13 15.67 -7.80
C GLY A 112 -11.26 16.63 -8.97
N ARG A 113 -10.40 17.64 -9.04
CA ARG A 113 -10.39 18.56 -10.17
C ARG A 113 -9.36 18.09 -11.20
N PRO A 114 -9.77 17.90 -12.46
CA PRO A 114 -8.81 17.69 -13.52
C PRO A 114 -7.96 18.95 -13.61
N GLY A 115 -6.73 18.93 -13.08
CA GLY A 115 -5.84 20.08 -13.08
C GLY A 115 -5.58 20.55 -14.50
N SER A 116 -6.52 21.34 -15.02
CA SER A 116 -6.44 21.90 -16.35
C SER A 116 -5.87 23.30 -16.26
N LEU A 117 -4.68 23.44 -16.83
CA LEU A 117 -4.04 24.73 -17.04
C LEU A 117 -4.55 25.32 -18.35
N TYR A 118 -5.10 26.54 -18.26
CA TYR A 118 -5.54 27.30 -19.42
C TYR A 118 -4.88 28.68 -19.46
N PHE A 119 -4.44 29.07 -20.63
CA PHE A 119 -4.06 30.45 -20.90
C PHE A 119 -5.24 31.11 -21.63
N ILE A 120 -5.89 32.06 -20.97
CA ILE A 120 -7.16 32.65 -21.41
C ILE A 120 -6.92 34.10 -21.85
N ALA A 121 -7.34 34.44 -23.06
CA ALA A 121 -7.34 35.81 -23.53
C ALA A 121 -8.28 36.69 -22.67
N GLU A 122 -7.91 37.98 -22.47
CA GLU A 122 -8.74 38.90 -21.68
C GLU A 122 -10.10 39.12 -22.32
N THR A 123 -10.14 39.28 -23.65
CA THR A 123 -11.38 39.46 -24.39
C THR A 123 -11.58 38.39 -25.45
N ASP A 124 -12.84 38.11 -25.77
CA ASP A 124 -13.23 37.30 -26.93
C ASP A 124 -13.09 38.08 -28.24
N LYS A 125 -13.47 37.44 -29.36
CA LYS A 125 -13.46 38.05 -30.69
C LYS A 125 -14.41 39.24 -30.85
N ASP A 126 -15.44 39.30 -30.03
CA ASP A 126 -16.45 40.35 -30.03
C ASP A 126 -16.13 41.48 -29.04
N GLY A 127 -15.04 41.39 -28.29
CA GLY A 127 -14.56 42.35 -27.32
C GLY A 127 -15.19 42.23 -25.93
N ASN A 128 -15.91 41.14 -25.65
CA ASN A 128 -16.44 40.89 -24.31
C ASN A 128 -15.33 40.29 -23.40
N ALA A 129 -15.28 40.76 -22.14
CA ALA A 129 -14.30 40.27 -21.17
C ALA A 129 -14.59 38.82 -20.76
N ASN A 130 -13.60 37.96 -20.89
CA ASN A 130 -13.65 36.56 -20.50
C ASN A 130 -13.50 36.37 -18.99
N TYR A 131 -12.82 37.30 -18.32
CA TYR A 131 -12.68 37.34 -16.86
C TYR A 131 -12.64 38.77 -16.37
N SER A 132 -12.97 38.95 -15.10
CA SER A 132 -12.97 40.25 -14.46
C SER A 132 -12.58 40.14 -12.99
N MET A 133 -12.14 41.26 -12.40
CA MET A 133 -11.88 41.33 -10.96
C MET A 133 -13.22 41.44 -10.22
N GLN A 134 -13.49 40.50 -9.33
CA GLN A 134 -14.75 40.42 -8.57
C GLN A 134 -14.47 40.45 -7.07
N ALA A 135 -15.39 40.96 -6.29
CA ALA A 135 -15.32 40.95 -4.84
C ALA A 135 -15.70 39.55 -4.33
N VAL A 136 -14.80 38.91 -3.63
CA VAL A 136 -15.01 37.61 -2.97
C VAL A 136 -15.07 37.85 -1.46
N THR A 137 -16.16 37.42 -0.82
CA THR A 137 -16.33 37.53 0.63
C THR A 137 -16.03 36.17 1.26
N ASP A 138 -15.07 36.12 2.18
CA ASP A 138 -14.73 34.89 2.90
C ASP A 138 -15.81 34.52 3.95
N ALA A 139 -15.70 33.33 4.53
CA ALA A 139 -16.64 32.83 5.55
C ALA A 139 -16.63 33.69 6.83
N GLN A 140 -15.63 34.55 7.02
CA GLN A 140 -15.48 35.48 8.14
C GLN A 140 -16.03 36.88 7.81
N GLY A 141 -16.50 37.11 6.57
CA GLY A 141 -17.08 38.40 6.13
C GLY A 141 -16.04 39.40 5.61
N ASN A 142 -14.77 39.02 5.40
CA ASN A 142 -13.78 39.90 4.81
C ASN A 142 -13.95 39.93 3.29
N VAL A 143 -13.88 41.11 2.69
CA VAL A 143 -13.96 41.28 1.24
C VAL A 143 -12.57 41.37 0.67
N SER A 144 -12.24 40.44 -0.23
CA SER A 144 -11.05 40.46 -1.06
C SER A 144 -11.43 40.60 -2.54
N TYR A 145 -10.48 40.98 -3.38
CA TYR A 145 -10.70 41.05 -4.83
C TYR A 145 -9.88 39.98 -5.51
N ALA A 146 -10.52 39.16 -6.33
CA ALA A 146 -9.88 38.12 -7.13
C ALA A 146 -10.44 38.13 -8.56
N TYR A 147 -9.62 37.66 -9.51
CA TYR A 147 -10.12 37.44 -10.86
C TYR A 147 -11.05 36.21 -10.88
N ALA A 148 -12.16 36.33 -11.58
CA ALA A 148 -13.12 35.25 -11.81
C ALA A 148 -13.52 35.21 -13.28
N LEU A 149 -13.86 34.00 -13.76
CA LEU A 149 -14.37 33.81 -15.11
C LEU A 149 -15.75 34.44 -15.25
N ASN A 150 -15.99 35.10 -16.37
CA ASN A 150 -17.31 35.61 -16.78
C ASN A 150 -18.09 34.59 -17.62
N LYS A 151 -17.41 33.52 -18.11
CA LYS A 151 -17.94 32.44 -18.93
C LYS A 151 -17.48 31.10 -18.38
N THR A 152 -18.14 30.03 -18.74
CA THR A 152 -17.72 28.67 -18.46
C THR A 152 -16.50 28.30 -19.32
N ILE A 153 -15.71 27.31 -18.89
CA ILE A 153 -14.57 26.79 -19.67
C ILE A 153 -15.02 26.28 -21.04
N ASP A 154 -16.19 25.64 -21.12
CA ASP A 154 -16.74 25.14 -22.37
C ASP A 154 -17.09 26.25 -23.35
N GLU A 155 -17.65 27.35 -22.87
CA GLU A 155 -17.91 28.54 -23.67
C GLU A 155 -16.62 29.18 -24.17
N LEU A 156 -15.58 29.27 -23.32
CA LEU A 156 -14.26 29.78 -23.68
C LEU A 156 -13.52 28.91 -24.68
N LYS A 157 -13.74 27.59 -24.65
CA LYS A 157 -13.25 26.66 -25.65
C LYS A 157 -13.98 26.85 -27.00
N ALA A 158 -15.28 26.97 -26.94
CA ALA A 158 -16.12 27.10 -28.15
C ALA A 158 -15.86 28.40 -28.91
N ASP A 159 -15.61 29.52 -28.22
CA ASP A 159 -15.34 30.82 -28.85
C ASP A 159 -13.86 31.05 -29.19
N GLY A 160 -12.98 30.12 -28.77
CA GLY A 160 -11.53 30.17 -29.04
C GLY A 160 -10.76 31.15 -28.15
N SER A 161 -11.30 31.49 -26.99
CA SER A 161 -10.64 32.37 -26.01
C SER A 161 -9.56 31.62 -25.18
N ILE A 162 -9.57 30.27 -25.17
CA ILE A 162 -8.48 29.48 -24.62
C ILE A 162 -7.36 29.39 -25.65
N MET A 163 -6.28 30.11 -25.36
CA MET A 163 -5.14 30.24 -26.29
C MET A 163 -4.19 29.03 -26.21
N LEU A 164 -3.94 28.51 -24.98
CA LEU A 164 -3.11 27.34 -24.74
C LEU A 164 -3.74 26.50 -23.62
N GLU A 165 -3.45 25.21 -23.68
CA GLU A 165 -3.76 24.24 -22.64
C GLU A 165 -2.49 23.69 -21.96
N GLY A 166 -2.63 23.00 -20.85
CA GLY A 166 -1.48 22.40 -20.14
C GLY A 166 -0.66 21.41 -20.99
N THR A 167 -1.28 20.79 -22.00
CA THR A 167 -0.62 19.92 -22.98
C THR A 167 0.36 20.66 -23.91
N ASP A 168 0.21 21.98 -24.06
CA ASP A 168 1.10 22.83 -24.83
C ASP A 168 2.40 23.19 -24.07
N VAL A 169 2.46 22.87 -22.77
CA VAL A 169 3.63 23.09 -21.92
C VAL A 169 4.47 21.81 -21.85
N LYS A 170 5.75 21.91 -22.23
CA LYS A 170 6.71 20.80 -22.21
C LYS A 170 7.26 20.53 -20.80
N THR A 171 7.61 21.59 -20.08
CA THR A 171 8.12 21.49 -18.71
C THR A 171 7.89 22.79 -17.96
N ALA A 172 7.85 22.69 -16.64
CA ALA A 172 7.76 23.81 -15.69
C ALA A 172 8.79 23.62 -14.57
N THR A 173 9.47 24.68 -14.17
CA THR A 173 10.53 24.62 -13.14
C THR A 173 10.40 25.81 -12.21
N ALA A 174 10.44 25.58 -10.90
CA ALA A 174 10.51 26.67 -9.93
C ALA A 174 11.90 27.29 -9.93
N GLY A 175 11.95 28.61 -9.90
CA GLY A 175 13.16 29.40 -9.90
C GLY A 175 13.09 30.56 -8.92
N SER A 176 14.24 31.18 -8.64
CA SER A 176 14.31 32.43 -7.89
C SER A 176 14.88 33.52 -8.79
N ILE A 177 14.19 34.64 -8.87
CA ILE A 177 14.65 35.85 -9.58
C ILE A 177 15.24 36.79 -8.55
N LYS A 178 16.50 37.16 -8.73
CA LYS A 178 17.11 38.26 -7.96
C LYS A 178 16.75 39.58 -8.62
N ASP A 179 15.95 40.41 -7.95
CA ASP A 179 15.74 41.77 -8.37
C ASP A 179 17.06 42.54 -8.19
N GLN A 180 17.65 42.93 -9.31
CA GLN A 180 18.92 43.67 -9.34
C GLN A 180 18.81 45.06 -8.70
N THR A 181 17.60 45.58 -8.48
CA THR A 181 17.36 46.95 -8.00
C THR A 181 17.09 47.02 -6.49
N MET A 182 16.50 46.01 -5.87
CA MET A 182 16.10 46.02 -4.46
C MET A 182 16.72 44.90 -3.61
N GLY A 183 17.48 43.98 -4.20
CA GLY A 183 18.15 42.88 -3.46
C GLY A 183 17.21 41.79 -2.89
N ASN A 184 15.90 41.88 -3.13
CA ASN A 184 14.94 40.90 -2.73
C ASN A 184 14.88 39.78 -3.76
N SER A 185 14.84 38.52 -3.31
CA SER A 185 14.57 37.38 -4.18
C SER A 185 13.06 37.18 -4.30
N THR A 186 12.54 37.21 -5.50
CA THR A 186 11.17 36.76 -5.85
C THR A 186 11.23 35.37 -6.45
N TYR A 187 10.22 34.57 -6.20
CA TYR A 187 10.13 33.25 -6.78
C TYR A 187 9.26 33.27 -8.04
N ALA A 188 9.53 32.33 -8.95
CA ALA A 188 8.84 32.25 -10.22
C ALA A 188 8.75 30.79 -10.71
N VAL A 189 7.83 30.55 -11.62
CA VAL A 189 7.76 29.30 -12.38
C VAL A 189 8.16 29.59 -13.83
N ASP A 190 9.25 28.98 -14.27
CA ASP A 190 9.71 29.02 -15.66
C ASP A 190 9.03 27.91 -16.46
N LEU A 191 8.40 28.26 -17.55
CA LEU A 191 7.69 27.37 -18.46
C LEU A 191 8.46 27.26 -19.76
N VAL A 192 8.57 26.04 -20.28
CA VAL A 192 9.07 25.77 -21.63
C VAL A 192 7.92 25.12 -22.41
N MET A 193 7.54 25.71 -23.52
CA MET A 193 6.46 25.23 -24.38
C MET A 193 6.90 24.10 -25.30
N THR A 194 5.95 23.30 -25.79
CA THR A 194 6.15 22.39 -26.92
C THR A 194 6.34 23.20 -28.22
N GLU A 195 6.70 22.56 -29.31
CA GLU A 195 6.80 23.24 -30.63
C GLU A 195 5.46 23.84 -31.09
N GLU A 196 4.37 23.13 -30.85
CA GLU A 196 3.01 23.63 -31.12
C GLU A 196 2.62 24.72 -30.13
N GLY A 197 2.88 24.48 -28.84
CA GLY A 197 2.64 25.45 -27.78
C GLY A 197 3.41 26.77 -28.01
N THR A 198 4.63 26.72 -28.54
CA THR A 198 5.42 27.92 -28.90
C THR A 198 4.69 28.78 -29.92
N LYS A 199 4.13 28.17 -30.98
CA LYS A 199 3.38 28.90 -32.02
C LYS A 199 2.10 29.53 -31.45
N LYS A 200 1.36 28.78 -30.66
CA LYS A 200 0.14 29.26 -29.99
C LYS A 200 0.47 30.38 -29.00
N PHE A 201 1.58 30.25 -28.26
CA PHE A 201 2.01 31.27 -27.28
C PHE A 201 2.47 32.55 -27.96
N GLU A 202 3.18 32.46 -29.11
CA GLU A 202 3.52 33.61 -29.92
C GLU A 202 2.27 34.34 -30.40
N GLU A 203 1.27 33.61 -30.91
CA GLU A 203 0.00 34.19 -31.34
C GLU A 203 -0.76 34.83 -30.19
N ALA A 204 -0.87 34.15 -29.05
CA ALA A 204 -1.53 34.65 -27.84
C ALA A 204 -0.90 35.94 -27.34
N THR A 205 0.44 35.96 -27.23
CA THR A 205 1.19 37.13 -26.75
C THR A 205 1.18 38.27 -27.76
N ARG A 206 1.15 38.00 -29.07
CA ARG A 206 0.98 38.99 -30.11
C ARG A 206 -0.39 39.68 -30.00
N ASN A 207 -1.44 38.90 -29.93
CA ASN A 207 -2.82 39.41 -29.83
C ASN A 207 -3.02 40.27 -28.58
N ALA A 208 -2.53 39.78 -27.43
CA ALA A 208 -2.64 40.52 -26.18
C ALA A 208 -1.77 41.80 -26.17
N TYR A 209 -0.53 41.76 -26.74
CA TYR A 209 0.32 42.90 -26.81
C TYR A 209 -0.22 44.03 -27.71
N GLU A 210 -0.78 43.65 -28.90
CA GLU A 210 -1.36 44.61 -29.82
C GLU A 210 -2.59 45.33 -29.26
N LYS A 211 -3.36 44.64 -28.42
CA LYS A 211 -4.54 45.21 -27.76
C LYS A 211 -4.23 45.87 -26.41
N GLY A 212 -3.04 45.65 -25.84
CA GLY A 212 -2.67 46.08 -24.50
C GLY A 212 -3.37 45.32 -23.39
N GLU A 213 -3.75 44.06 -23.68
CA GLU A 213 -4.49 43.17 -22.82
C GLU A 213 -3.59 42.27 -21.94
N THR A 214 -4.22 41.63 -20.95
CA THR A 214 -3.61 40.62 -20.09
C THR A 214 -3.81 39.22 -20.69
N LEU A 215 -3.01 38.25 -20.22
CA LEU A 215 -3.20 36.84 -20.51
C LEU A 215 -3.41 36.10 -19.20
N GLY A 216 -4.62 35.67 -18.95
CA GLY A 216 -4.98 35.01 -17.69
C GLY A 216 -4.44 33.57 -17.66
N ILE A 217 -3.71 33.23 -16.60
CA ILE A 217 -3.26 31.87 -16.33
C ILE A 217 -4.22 31.28 -15.32
N TYR A 218 -5.10 30.43 -15.80
CA TYR A 218 -6.17 29.82 -15.02
C TYR A 218 -5.83 28.35 -14.77
N TYR A 219 -5.84 27.99 -13.51
CA TYR A 219 -5.53 26.66 -13.07
C TYR A 219 -6.54 26.21 -12.03
N ASP A 220 -7.14 25.06 -12.23
CA ASP A 220 -7.98 24.34 -11.25
C ASP A 220 -9.04 25.20 -10.56
N GLY A 221 -9.84 25.93 -11.34
CA GLY A 221 -10.94 26.72 -10.82
C GLY A 221 -10.59 28.14 -10.39
N SER A 222 -9.31 28.56 -10.45
CA SER A 222 -8.86 29.89 -10.05
C SER A 222 -7.77 30.46 -10.96
N PHE A 223 -7.68 31.82 -10.98
CA PHE A 223 -6.55 32.47 -11.65
C PHE A 223 -5.31 32.45 -10.77
N VAL A 224 -4.25 31.80 -11.27
CA VAL A 224 -2.93 31.80 -10.61
C VAL A 224 -2.22 33.12 -10.82
N SER A 225 -2.34 33.67 -12.03
CA SER A 225 -1.73 34.95 -12.40
C SER A 225 -2.47 35.55 -13.60
N VAL A 226 -2.50 36.88 -13.67
CA VAL A 226 -3.09 37.64 -14.80
C VAL A 226 -2.07 38.69 -15.23
N PRO A 227 -0.93 38.29 -15.84
CA PRO A 227 0.10 39.20 -16.24
C PRO A 227 -0.27 40.05 -17.45
N SER A 228 0.15 41.33 -17.46
CA SER A 228 0.10 42.14 -18.66
C SER A 228 1.21 41.70 -19.64
N VAL A 229 0.84 41.51 -20.89
CA VAL A 229 1.77 41.07 -21.94
C VAL A 229 2.61 42.27 -22.40
N LYS A 230 3.94 42.24 -22.16
CA LYS A 230 4.87 43.34 -22.46
C LYS A 230 5.60 43.21 -23.80
N GLY A 231 5.35 42.13 -24.52
CA GLY A 231 5.96 41.86 -25.82
C GLY A 231 5.51 40.55 -26.42
N VAL A 232 5.94 40.29 -27.65
CA VAL A 232 5.66 39.01 -28.35
C VAL A 232 6.78 38.03 -28.03
N PHE A 233 6.43 36.85 -27.53
CA PHE A 233 7.37 35.82 -27.14
C PHE A 233 7.31 34.66 -28.17
N SER A 234 8.39 34.49 -28.93
CA SER A 234 8.51 33.47 -29.99
C SER A 234 9.54 32.37 -29.68
N ASP A 235 10.19 32.45 -28.50
CA ASP A 235 11.23 31.50 -28.08
C ASP A 235 10.68 30.30 -27.30
N GLY A 236 9.38 30.26 -27.04
CA GLY A 236 8.71 29.18 -26.33
C GLY A 236 8.98 29.17 -24.80
N ASN A 237 9.56 30.24 -24.26
CA ASN A 237 9.78 30.40 -22.83
C ASN A 237 8.79 31.41 -22.25
N ALA A 238 8.20 31.05 -21.11
CA ALA A 238 7.31 31.91 -20.36
C ALA A 238 7.67 31.83 -18.87
N GLN A 239 7.29 32.88 -18.11
CA GLN A 239 7.54 32.91 -16.67
C GLN A 239 6.33 33.42 -15.93
N ILE A 240 5.91 32.68 -14.91
CA ILE A 240 4.84 33.09 -13.99
C ILE A 240 5.51 33.69 -12.75
N SER A 241 5.36 34.98 -12.53
CA SER A 241 5.93 35.71 -11.39
C SER A 241 5.08 36.96 -11.05
N PRO A 242 5.13 37.49 -9.81
CA PRO A 242 5.83 36.94 -8.66
C PRO A 242 5.07 35.86 -7.93
N MET A 243 5.80 34.91 -7.31
CA MET A 243 5.25 33.91 -6.38
C MET A 243 5.66 34.26 -4.94
N ASN A 244 4.82 33.93 -3.96
CA ASN A 244 5.05 34.33 -2.56
C ASN A 244 6.17 33.52 -1.89
N SER A 245 6.32 32.24 -2.26
CA SER A 245 7.38 31.38 -1.73
C SER A 245 7.91 30.41 -2.80
N TYR A 246 9.06 29.78 -2.50
CA TYR A 246 9.62 28.73 -3.35
C TYR A 246 8.72 27.48 -3.36
N GLU A 247 8.11 27.16 -2.23
CA GLU A 247 7.19 26.03 -2.08
C GLU A 247 5.95 26.21 -2.95
N GLU A 248 5.40 27.43 -3.02
CA GLU A 248 4.27 27.76 -3.89
C GLU A 248 4.67 27.63 -5.38
N ALA A 249 5.84 28.14 -5.74
CA ALA A 249 6.37 28.04 -7.09
C ALA A 249 6.64 26.56 -7.49
N GLU A 250 7.21 25.74 -6.61
CA GLU A 250 7.47 24.33 -6.88
C GLU A 250 6.17 23.52 -6.95
N SER A 251 5.20 23.79 -6.07
CA SER A 251 3.88 23.16 -6.12
C SER A 251 3.19 23.42 -7.47
N LEU A 252 3.17 24.68 -7.92
CA LEU A 252 2.60 25.04 -9.22
C LEU A 252 3.39 24.44 -10.38
N ALA A 253 4.72 24.50 -10.35
CA ALA A 253 5.56 23.90 -11.37
C ALA A 253 5.37 22.39 -11.47
N SER A 254 5.29 21.71 -10.33
CA SER A 254 5.01 20.26 -10.25
C SER A 254 3.66 19.93 -10.88
N THR A 255 2.63 20.68 -10.53
CA THR A 255 1.29 20.47 -11.06
C THR A 255 1.20 20.71 -12.56
N ILE A 256 1.90 21.74 -13.07
CA ILE A 256 1.98 22.00 -14.52
C ILE A 256 2.75 20.89 -15.24
N ARG A 257 3.85 20.38 -14.66
CA ARG A 257 4.63 19.25 -15.22
C ARG A 257 3.79 17.98 -15.33
N ILE A 258 2.94 17.72 -14.33
CA ILE A 258 2.06 16.55 -14.32
C ILE A 258 1.00 16.69 -15.43
N GLY A 259 0.59 17.91 -15.74
CA GLY A 259 -0.38 18.22 -16.80
C GLY A 259 -1.81 17.80 -16.48
N GLY A 260 -2.74 18.06 -17.37
CA GLY A 260 -4.13 17.63 -17.30
C GLY A 260 -4.25 16.11 -17.40
N LEU A 261 -5.27 15.55 -16.74
CA LEU A 261 -5.65 14.15 -16.93
C LEU A 261 -6.24 13.99 -18.33
N LYS A 262 -5.95 12.88 -18.99
CA LYS A 262 -6.56 12.56 -20.30
C LYS A 262 -7.98 12.02 -20.16
N LEU A 263 -8.24 11.36 -19.03
CA LEU A 263 -9.55 10.81 -18.71
C LEU A 263 -10.28 11.74 -17.73
N GLU A 264 -11.53 11.99 -17.99
CA GLU A 264 -12.43 12.65 -17.05
C GLU A 264 -12.85 11.67 -15.96
N LEU A 265 -12.73 12.10 -14.70
CA LEU A 265 -12.94 11.25 -13.53
C LEU A 265 -14.08 11.81 -12.68
N GLU A 266 -14.98 10.93 -12.27
CA GLU A 266 -16.04 11.22 -11.30
C GLU A 266 -15.78 10.45 -10.01
N GLU A 267 -15.90 11.11 -8.86
CA GLU A 267 -15.76 10.47 -7.56
C GLU A 267 -16.95 9.54 -7.30
N LEU A 268 -16.66 8.24 -7.20
CA LEU A 268 -17.66 7.24 -6.78
C LEU A 268 -17.78 7.14 -5.27
N HIS A 269 -16.65 7.15 -4.60
CA HIS A 269 -16.57 6.89 -3.17
C HIS A 269 -15.29 7.46 -2.58
N SER A 270 -15.42 8.10 -1.42
CA SER A 270 -14.28 8.47 -0.59
C SER A 270 -14.48 7.96 0.84
N LYS A 271 -13.38 7.52 1.43
CA LYS A 271 -13.35 6.98 2.80
C LYS A 271 -12.20 7.57 3.57
N VAL A 272 -12.51 8.13 4.73
CA VAL A 272 -11.50 8.55 5.71
C VAL A 272 -11.30 7.45 6.74
N VAL A 273 -10.07 7.00 6.89
CA VAL A 273 -9.68 5.98 7.86
C VAL A 273 -8.96 6.66 9.02
N GLY A 274 -9.50 6.53 10.22
CA GLY A 274 -8.87 7.11 11.41
C GLY A 274 -7.63 6.33 11.82
N ALA A 275 -6.53 7.03 12.14
CA ALA A 275 -5.27 6.44 12.59
C ALA A 275 -5.38 5.62 13.89
N GLN A 276 -6.40 5.88 14.71
CA GLN A 276 -6.57 5.23 16.01
C GLN A 276 -6.79 3.71 15.91
N LEU A 277 -7.51 3.26 14.87
CA LEU A 277 -7.72 1.84 14.60
C LEU A 277 -6.41 1.13 14.23
N GLY A 278 -5.52 1.80 13.51
CA GLY A 278 -4.23 1.25 13.09
C GLY A 278 -3.27 1.02 14.26
N VAL A 279 -3.15 1.97 15.18
CA VAL A 279 -2.28 1.86 16.36
C VAL A 279 -2.70 0.67 17.24
N GLU A 280 -3.99 0.48 17.45
CA GLU A 280 -4.51 -0.67 18.22
C GLU A 280 -4.26 -1.99 17.48
N ALA A 281 -4.46 -2.02 16.16
CA ALA A 281 -4.20 -3.18 15.32
C ALA A 281 -2.72 -3.57 15.35
N ILE A 282 -1.79 -2.62 15.26
CA ILE A 282 -0.34 -2.87 15.35
C ILE A 282 0.01 -3.45 16.73
N SER A 283 -0.48 -2.83 17.82
CA SER A 283 -0.20 -3.30 19.20
C SER A 283 -0.70 -4.72 19.42
N THR A 284 -1.92 -5.01 18.99
CA THR A 284 -2.52 -6.35 19.12
C THR A 284 -1.82 -7.38 18.25
N SER A 285 -1.48 -7.02 17.01
CA SER A 285 -0.75 -7.89 16.08
C SER A 285 0.66 -8.20 16.59
N LEU A 286 1.36 -7.21 17.14
CA LEU A 286 2.69 -7.41 17.73
C LEU A 286 2.62 -8.36 18.94
N LYS A 287 1.64 -8.21 19.82
CA LYS A 287 1.41 -9.16 20.92
C LYS A 287 1.14 -10.57 20.39
N ALA A 288 0.31 -10.70 19.37
CA ALA A 288 0.01 -11.97 18.73
C ALA A 288 1.27 -12.61 18.12
N ALA A 289 2.11 -11.83 17.43
CA ALA A 289 3.36 -12.29 16.84
C ALA A 289 4.34 -12.80 17.92
N VAL A 290 4.50 -12.07 19.03
CA VAL A 290 5.35 -12.49 20.17
C VAL A 290 4.83 -13.77 20.81
N ILE A 291 3.52 -13.87 21.06
CA ILE A 291 2.91 -15.09 21.63
C ILE A 291 3.10 -16.26 20.66
N GLY A 292 2.85 -16.06 19.36
CA GLY A 292 3.04 -17.06 18.33
C GLY A 292 4.49 -17.54 18.27
N PHE A 293 5.46 -16.62 18.29
CA PHE A 293 6.89 -16.94 18.33
C PHE A 293 7.25 -17.82 19.55
N ILE A 294 6.78 -17.44 20.74
CA ILE A 294 7.05 -18.20 21.99
C ILE A 294 6.45 -19.60 21.91
N VAL A 295 5.20 -19.72 21.46
CA VAL A 295 4.51 -21.03 21.34
C VAL A 295 5.28 -21.94 20.36
N VAL A 296 5.67 -21.40 19.20
CA VAL A 296 6.46 -22.13 18.20
C VAL A 296 7.83 -22.51 18.76
N ALA A 297 8.52 -21.60 19.43
CA ALA A 297 9.83 -21.86 20.02
C ALA A 297 9.75 -22.98 21.09
N VAL A 298 8.77 -22.92 21.98
CA VAL A 298 8.56 -23.97 23.01
C VAL A 298 8.23 -25.31 22.35
N PHE A 299 7.36 -25.33 21.35
CA PHE A 299 7.03 -26.55 20.59
C PHE A 299 8.27 -27.16 19.94
N MET A 300 9.06 -26.35 19.26
CA MET A 300 10.26 -26.83 18.56
C MET A 300 11.31 -27.40 19.52
N ILE A 301 11.55 -26.75 20.65
CA ILE A 301 12.50 -27.25 21.66
C ILE A 301 11.96 -28.53 22.32
N ALA A 302 10.68 -28.55 22.68
CA ALA A 302 10.08 -29.71 23.36
C ALA A 302 10.02 -30.96 22.44
N VAL A 303 9.71 -30.76 21.15
CA VAL A 303 9.56 -31.87 20.21
C VAL A 303 10.90 -32.28 19.58
N TYR A 304 11.75 -31.31 19.19
CA TYR A 304 12.95 -31.59 18.40
C TYR A 304 14.27 -31.39 19.18
N PHE A 305 14.24 -31.02 20.47
CA PHE A 305 15.41 -30.87 21.35
C PHE A 305 16.48 -29.93 20.77
N LEU A 306 17.72 -30.40 20.60
CA LEU A 306 18.83 -29.59 20.07
C LEU A 306 18.60 -29.06 18.64
N PRO A 307 18.11 -29.83 17.67
CA PRO A 307 17.61 -29.31 16.40
C PRO A 307 16.58 -28.21 16.55
N GLY A 308 15.62 -28.39 17.47
CA GLY A 308 14.61 -27.39 17.78
C GLY A 308 15.22 -26.10 18.31
N PHE A 309 16.20 -26.18 19.21
CA PHE A 309 16.90 -25.01 19.72
C PHE A 309 17.68 -24.28 18.59
N ALA A 310 18.31 -25.03 17.67
CA ALA A 310 18.96 -24.45 16.50
C ALA A 310 17.98 -23.70 15.59
N SER A 311 16.78 -24.26 15.39
CA SER A 311 15.74 -23.60 14.58
C SER A 311 15.15 -22.36 15.25
N VAL A 312 15.07 -22.30 16.57
CA VAL A 312 14.62 -21.09 17.30
C VAL A 312 15.60 -19.94 17.12
N ILE A 313 16.92 -20.20 17.17
CA ILE A 313 17.93 -19.18 16.85
C ILE A 313 17.77 -18.70 15.41
N ALA A 314 17.59 -19.62 14.47
CA ALA A 314 17.39 -19.27 13.06
C ALA A 314 16.06 -18.51 12.84
N LEU A 315 15.00 -18.82 13.59
CA LEU A 315 13.73 -18.11 13.57
C LEU A 315 13.88 -16.69 14.11
N GLY A 316 14.69 -16.48 15.16
CA GLY A 316 15.03 -15.13 15.63
C GLY A 316 15.76 -14.31 14.55
N ILE A 317 16.74 -14.91 13.87
CA ILE A 317 17.42 -14.27 12.73
C ILE A 317 16.44 -14.01 11.58
N TYR A 318 15.54 -14.92 11.32
CA TYR A 318 14.48 -14.75 10.31
C TYR A 318 13.61 -13.51 10.59
N VAL A 319 13.10 -13.36 11.81
CA VAL A 319 12.27 -12.21 12.20
C VAL A 319 13.03 -10.90 12.02
N ALA A 320 14.28 -10.85 12.51
CA ALA A 320 15.12 -9.67 12.35
C ALA A 320 15.37 -9.33 10.86
N LEU A 321 15.69 -10.33 10.03
CA LEU A 321 15.87 -10.11 8.60
C LEU A 321 14.57 -9.67 7.88
N VAL A 322 13.41 -10.12 8.33
CA VAL A 322 12.12 -9.64 7.76
C VAL A 322 11.98 -8.14 7.97
N VAL A 323 12.18 -7.65 9.20
CA VAL A 323 12.08 -6.22 9.54
C VAL A 323 13.10 -5.40 8.73
N LEU A 324 14.35 -5.82 8.72
CA LEU A 324 15.41 -5.16 7.96
C LEU A 324 15.10 -5.06 6.46
N LEU A 325 14.57 -6.13 5.86
CA LEU A 325 14.28 -6.15 4.43
C LEU A 325 12.97 -5.45 4.06
N LEU A 326 12.00 -5.35 4.96
CA LEU A 326 10.84 -4.48 4.76
C LEU A 326 11.27 -3.03 4.55
N ASN A 327 12.17 -2.53 5.40
CA ASN A 327 12.79 -1.21 5.21
C ASN A 327 13.66 -1.16 3.94
N GLY A 328 14.54 -2.12 3.76
CA GLY A 328 15.51 -2.12 2.66
C GLY A 328 14.88 -2.17 1.26
N PHE A 329 13.68 -2.69 1.13
CA PHE A 329 12.89 -2.73 -0.11
C PHE A 329 11.73 -1.72 -0.13
N ASP A 330 11.64 -0.86 0.88
CA ASP A 330 10.59 0.14 1.04
C ASP A 330 9.16 -0.46 0.89
N ILE A 331 8.95 -1.61 1.54
CA ILE A 331 7.67 -2.33 1.47
C ILE A 331 6.70 -1.73 2.46
N THR A 332 5.62 -1.15 1.96
CA THR A 332 4.53 -0.61 2.79
C THR A 332 3.84 -1.72 3.57
N LEU A 333 3.84 -1.59 4.90
CA LEU A 333 3.21 -2.53 5.82
C LEU A 333 1.73 -2.24 5.96
N THR A 334 0.89 -3.19 5.55
CA THR A 334 -0.57 -3.16 5.71
C THR A 334 -1.01 -4.13 6.81
N LEU A 335 -2.26 -4.04 7.28
CA LEU A 335 -2.82 -4.98 8.24
C LEU A 335 -2.78 -6.43 7.71
N SER A 336 -3.11 -6.61 6.44
CA SER A 336 -2.98 -7.89 5.76
C SER A 336 -1.51 -8.32 5.61
N GLY A 337 -0.59 -7.37 5.41
CA GLY A 337 0.85 -7.62 5.39
C GLY A 337 1.37 -8.13 6.73
N ILE A 338 0.92 -7.58 7.84
CA ILE A 338 1.23 -8.11 9.19
C ILE A 338 0.72 -9.56 9.34
N ALA A 339 -0.51 -9.84 8.88
CA ALA A 339 -1.03 -11.19 8.88
C ALA A 339 -0.16 -12.15 8.04
N GLY A 340 0.36 -11.69 6.89
CA GLY A 340 1.31 -12.41 6.05
C GLY A 340 2.63 -12.73 6.79
N ILE A 341 3.16 -11.76 7.54
CA ILE A 341 4.38 -11.96 8.34
C ILE A 341 4.11 -12.98 9.46
N ILE A 342 3.02 -12.85 10.21
CA ILE A 342 2.69 -13.80 11.28
C ILE A 342 2.50 -15.22 10.72
N LEU A 343 1.83 -15.35 9.59
CA LEU A 343 1.68 -16.63 8.90
C LEU A 343 3.04 -17.20 8.48
N SER A 344 3.91 -16.36 7.93
CA SER A 344 5.22 -16.77 7.46
C SER A 344 6.17 -17.19 8.61
N ILE A 345 6.01 -16.67 9.84
CA ILE A 345 6.69 -17.16 11.04
C ILE A 345 6.36 -18.64 11.28
N GLY A 346 5.09 -19.02 11.15
CA GLY A 346 4.67 -20.42 11.24
C GLY A 346 5.30 -21.30 10.14
N MET A 347 5.27 -20.82 8.90
CA MET A 347 5.85 -21.53 7.75
C MET A 347 7.39 -21.58 7.79
N ALA A 348 8.06 -20.63 8.43
CA ALA A 348 9.52 -20.61 8.56
C ALA A 348 10.07 -21.82 9.34
N VAL A 349 9.23 -22.44 10.17
CA VAL A 349 9.59 -23.62 10.94
C VAL A 349 9.33 -24.91 10.15
N ASP A 350 8.44 -24.88 9.18
CA ASP A 350 7.97 -26.08 8.45
C ASP A 350 9.11 -26.78 7.72
N ALA A 351 9.98 -26.05 7.03
CA ALA A 351 11.17 -26.57 6.38
C ALA A 351 12.10 -27.28 7.37
N ASN A 352 12.27 -26.72 8.58
CA ASN A 352 13.08 -27.32 9.64
C ASN A 352 12.42 -28.63 10.17
N VAL A 353 11.10 -28.65 10.33
CA VAL A 353 10.33 -29.82 10.77
C VAL A 353 10.52 -30.98 9.78
N ILE A 354 10.40 -30.73 8.48
CA ILE A 354 10.63 -31.74 7.44
C ILE A 354 12.05 -32.31 7.52
N VAL A 355 13.06 -31.44 7.63
CA VAL A 355 14.47 -31.87 7.78
C VAL A 355 14.67 -32.70 9.06
N PHE A 356 14.14 -32.23 10.19
CA PHE A 356 14.35 -32.90 11.48
C PHE A 356 13.62 -34.24 11.58
N ALA A 357 12.40 -34.31 11.02
CA ALA A 357 11.70 -35.60 10.90
C ALA A 357 12.54 -36.59 10.10
N ARG A 358 13.13 -36.16 8.97
CA ARG A 358 13.98 -37.01 8.15
C ARG A 358 15.27 -37.42 8.86
N ILE A 359 15.91 -36.49 9.61
CA ILE A 359 17.08 -36.80 10.43
C ILE A 359 16.74 -37.91 11.45
N ARG A 360 15.59 -37.83 12.12
CA ARG A 360 15.13 -38.83 13.10
C ARG A 360 14.87 -40.20 12.47
N GLU A 361 14.25 -40.23 11.29
CA GLU A 361 14.10 -41.47 10.53
C GLU A 361 15.43 -42.13 10.24
N GLU A 362 16.41 -41.35 9.76
CA GLU A 362 17.76 -41.88 9.46
C GLU A 362 18.54 -42.30 10.75
N LEU A 363 18.29 -41.63 11.87
CA LEU A 363 18.85 -42.08 13.17
C LEU A 363 18.19 -43.37 13.65
N ALA A 364 16.91 -43.59 13.45
CA ALA A 364 16.22 -44.81 13.80
C ALA A 364 16.75 -46.04 13.01
N THR A 365 17.29 -45.83 11.80
CA THR A 365 17.99 -46.88 11.05
C THR A 365 19.39 -47.18 11.54
N GLY A 366 19.86 -46.59 12.67
CA GLY A 366 21.17 -46.84 13.27
C GLY A 366 22.34 -46.02 12.66
N LYS A 367 22.06 -45.01 11.84
CA LYS A 367 23.09 -44.15 11.26
C LYS A 367 23.68 -43.18 12.29
N THR A 368 24.89 -42.74 12.07
CA THR A 368 25.53 -41.72 12.91
C THR A 368 24.83 -40.37 12.72
N VAL A 369 24.82 -39.51 13.73
CA VAL A 369 24.22 -38.18 13.69
C VAL A 369 24.73 -37.36 12.48
N LYS A 370 26.03 -37.44 12.18
CA LYS A 370 26.63 -36.75 11.04
C LYS A 370 26.02 -37.20 9.71
N SER A 371 25.91 -38.52 9.51
CA SER A 371 25.33 -39.09 8.29
C SER A 371 23.83 -38.82 8.20
N ALA A 372 23.11 -38.95 9.30
CA ALA A 372 21.67 -38.67 9.36
C ALA A 372 21.37 -37.21 9.04
N MET A 373 22.14 -36.25 9.57
CA MET A 373 22.01 -34.84 9.22
C MET A 373 22.24 -34.59 7.72
N GLN A 374 23.28 -35.15 7.14
CA GLN A 374 23.56 -34.94 5.72
C GLN A 374 22.44 -35.49 4.85
N ILE A 375 22.06 -36.74 5.07
CA ILE A 375 21.00 -37.40 4.31
C ILE A 375 19.64 -36.71 4.53
N GLY A 376 19.36 -36.28 5.77
CA GLY A 376 18.11 -35.57 6.11
C GLY A 376 17.94 -34.27 5.32
N TYR A 377 18.99 -33.44 5.27
CA TYR A 377 18.96 -32.21 4.46
C TYR A 377 18.88 -32.50 2.95
N ASP A 378 19.64 -33.48 2.44
CA ASP A 378 19.68 -33.79 1.00
C ASP A 378 18.32 -34.35 0.53
N LYS A 379 17.67 -35.20 1.33
CA LYS A 379 16.37 -35.78 0.99
C LYS A 379 15.18 -34.81 1.19
N ALA A 380 15.28 -33.91 2.14
CA ALA A 380 14.25 -32.91 2.41
C ALA A 380 14.23 -31.76 1.40
N LEU A 381 15.38 -31.50 0.74
CA LEU A 381 15.59 -30.30 -0.09
C LEU A 381 14.55 -30.17 -1.20
N SER A 382 14.28 -31.25 -1.96
CA SER A 382 13.31 -31.21 -3.05
C SER A 382 11.90 -30.87 -2.53
N ALA A 383 11.44 -31.55 -1.47
CA ALA A 383 10.12 -31.30 -0.92
C ALA A 383 9.95 -29.87 -0.38
N ILE A 384 11.01 -29.29 0.22
CA ILE A 384 11.01 -27.91 0.71
C ILE A 384 10.93 -26.94 -0.46
N ILE A 385 11.74 -27.13 -1.50
CA ILE A 385 11.73 -26.24 -2.67
C ILE A 385 10.38 -26.32 -3.37
N ASP A 386 9.89 -27.53 -3.67
CA ASP A 386 8.65 -27.73 -4.41
C ASP A 386 7.44 -27.10 -3.68
N GLY A 387 7.34 -27.31 -2.36
CA GLY A 387 6.26 -26.74 -1.55
C GLY A 387 6.32 -25.21 -1.48
N ASN A 388 7.49 -24.63 -1.34
CA ASN A 388 7.64 -23.17 -1.26
C ASN A 388 7.49 -22.47 -2.63
N VAL A 389 7.94 -23.11 -3.73
CA VAL A 389 7.73 -22.58 -5.09
C VAL A 389 6.25 -22.46 -5.43
N THR A 390 5.42 -23.46 -5.07
CA THR A 390 3.97 -23.37 -5.30
C THR A 390 3.33 -22.21 -4.55
N THR A 391 3.77 -21.93 -3.32
CA THR A 391 3.27 -20.79 -2.54
C THR A 391 3.78 -19.45 -3.09
N LEU A 392 5.03 -19.40 -3.59
CA LEU A 392 5.55 -18.21 -4.27
C LEU A 392 4.80 -17.91 -5.56
N ILE A 393 4.38 -18.93 -6.32
CA ILE A 393 3.53 -18.74 -7.52
C ILE A 393 2.19 -18.12 -7.10
N ALA A 394 1.56 -18.63 -6.04
CA ALA A 394 0.31 -18.04 -5.52
C ALA A 394 0.50 -16.59 -5.06
N ALA A 395 1.58 -16.30 -4.35
CA ALA A 395 1.93 -14.94 -3.93
C ALA A 395 2.16 -14.02 -5.15
N ALA A 396 2.84 -14.49 -6.19
CA ALA A 396 3.05 -13.72 -7.42
C ALA A 396 1.72 -13.40 -8.13
N VAL A 397 0.80 -14.35 -8.21
CA VAL A 397 -0.55 -14.12 -8.79
C VAL A 397 -1.32 -13.09 -7.96
N LEU A 398 -1.30 -13.20 -6.63
CA LEU A 398 -1.95 -12.24 -5.74
C LEU A 398 -1.32 -10.84 -5.84
N TRP A 399 -0.01 -10.75 -6.03
CA TRP A 399 0.67 -9.47 -6.23
C TRP A 399 0.30 -8.81 -7.57
N LEU A 400 0.20 -9.60 -8.64
CA LEU A 400 -0.13 -9.08 -9.98
C LEU A 400 -1.61 -8.69 -10.11
N LEU A 401 -2.52 -9.48 -9.55
CA LEU A 401 -3.96 -9.33 -9.78
C LEU A 401 -4.72 -8.76 -8.57
N GLY A 402 -4.11 -8.72 -7.39
CA GLY A 402 -4.77 -8.26 -6.17
C GLY A 402 -4.86 -6.75 -6.04
N PRO A 403 -5.88 -6.20 -5.35
CA PRO A 403 -5.93 -4.79 -4.94
C PRO A 403 -4.84 -4.45 -3.91
N GLY A 404 -4.67 -3.16 -3.56
CA GLY A 404 -3.57 -2.64 -2.75
C GLY A 404 -3.27 -3.42 -1.47
N THR A 405 -4.26 -3.68 -0.63
CA THR A 405 -4.10 -4.44 0.64
C THR A 405 -3.69 -5.90 0.40
N VAL A 406 -4.18 -6.54 -0.67
CA VAL A 406 -3.80 -7.91 -1.05
C VAL A 406 -2.38 -7.96 -1.60
N LYS A 407 -1.93 -6.90 -2.31
CA LYS A 407 -0.53 -6.78 -2.76
C LYS A 407 0.44 -6.74 -1.59
N GLY A 408 0.14 -5.96 -0.53
CA GLY A 408 0.93 -5.92 0.69
C GLY A 408 1.07 -7.29 1.36
N PHE A 409 -0.03 -8.04 1.47
CA PHE A 409 0.00 -9.45 1.93
C PHE A 409 0.90 -10.33 1.06
N ALA A 410 0.75 -10.25 -0.25
CA ALA A 410 1.50 -11.07 -1.19
C ALA A 410 3.01 -10.78 -1.13
N GLN A 411 3.41 -9.51 -1.02
CA GLN A 411 4.81 -9.09 -0.90
C GLN A 411 5.44 -9.61 0.39
N THR A 412 4.79 -9.39 1.53
CA THR A 412 5.29 -9.84 2.84
C THR A 412 5.36 -11.37 2.93
N LEU A 413 4.37 -12.07 2.36
CA LEU A 413 4.35 -13.52 2.27
C LEU A 413 5.50 -14.05 1.41
N ALA A 414 5.72 -13.49 0.22
CA ALA A 414 6.81 -13.89 -0.67
C ALA A 414 8.18 -13.66 -0.02
N LEU A 415 8.40 -12.48 0.58
CA LEU A 415 9.61 -12.16 1.31
C LEU A 415 9.85 -13.17 2.45
N GLY A 416 8.79 -13.44 3.24
CA GLY A 416 8.85 -14.40 4.35
C GLY A 416 9.22 -15.81 3.88
N ILE A 417 8.66 -16.29 2.78
CA ILE A 417 8.98 -17.61 2.22
C ILE A 417 10.44 -17.71 1.78
N VAL A 418 10.94 -16.73 1.03
CA VAL A 418 12.34 -16.71 0.58
C VAL A 418 13.30 -16.72 1.76
N LEU A 419 13.05 -15.87 2.77
CA LEU A 419 13.85 -15.81 3.98
C LEU A 419 13.76 -17.09 4.82
N SER A 420 12.58 -17.70 4.92
CA SER A 420 12.39 -18.95 5.66
C SER A 420 13.21 -20.09 5.04
N MET A 421 13.21 -20.19 3.71
CA MET A 421 14.05 -21.16 3.00
C MET A 421 15.53 -20.93 3.27
N PHE A 422 15.98 -19.67 3.20
CA PHE A 422 17.35 -19.31 3.50
C PHE A 422 17.74 -19.69 4.93
N THR A 423 16.95 -19.30 5.93
CA THR A 423 17.25 -19.57 7.33
C THR A 423 17.20 -21.05 7.69
N ALA A 424 16.28 -21.82 7.11
CA ALA A 424 16.18 -23.25 7.34
C ALA A 424 17.33 -24.04 6.65
N LEU A 425 17.58 -23.75 5.38
CA LEU A 425 18.55 -24.54 4.58
C LEU A 425 20.00 -24.12 4.81
N VAL A 426 20.24 -22.86 5.18
CA VAL A 426 21.59 -22.33 5.40
C VAL A 426 21.84 -22.14 6.89
N VAL A 427 21.14 -21.23 7.56
CA VAL A 427 21.45 -20.83 8.94
C VAL A 427 21.32 -22.02 9.89
N THR A 428 20.15 -22.68 9.91
CA THR A 428 19.93 -23.85 10.80
C THR A 428 20.92 -24.98 10.51
N LYS A 429 21.19 -25.26 9.25
CA LYS A 429 22.16 -26.30 8.84
C LYS A 429 23.54 -26.03 9.39
N TYR A 430 24.02 -24.79 9.34
CA TYR A 430 25.35 -24.45 9.87
C TYR A 430 25.40 -24.43 11.41
N ILE A 431 24.36 -23.96 12.08
CA ILE A 431 24.22 -24.03 13.54
C ILE A 431 24.25 -25.48 14.01
N MET A 432 23.47 -26.36 13.36
CA MET A 432 23.47 -27.80 13.65
C MET A 432 24.86 -28.45 13.49
N LYS A 433 25.55 -28.12 12.38
CA LYS A 433 26.94 -28.60 12.17
C LYS A 433 27.90 -28.05 13.22
N ALA A 434 27.66 -26.84 13.73
CA ALA A 434 28.46 -26.24 14.79
C ALA A 434 28.27 -26.98 16.12
N PHE A 435 27.02 -27.23 16.52
CA PHE A 435 26.72 -28.01 17.73
C PHE A 435 27.33 -29.40 17.69
N TYR A 436 27.23 -30.10 16.56
CA TYR A 436 27.88 -31.39 16.39
C TYR A 436 29.41 -31.32 16.54
N ALA A 437 30.08 -30.28 16.00
CA ALA A 437 31.52 -30.11 16.06
C ALA A 437 32.01 -29.72 17.47
N LEU A 438 31.16 -29.06 18.28
CA LEU A 438 31.46 -28.76 19.69
C LEU A 438 31.39 -29.97 20.60
N GLY A 439 30.82 -31.08 20.13
CA GLY A 439 30.80 -32.34 20.89
C GLY A 439 29.41 -32.86 21.23
N LEU A 440 28.34 -32.18 20.81
CA LEU A 440 26.97 -32.65 21.00
C LEU A 440 26.63 -33.71 19.95
N LYS A 441 27.19 -34.93 20.14
CA LYS A 441 27.13 -36.04 19.16
C LYS A 441 26.17 -37.14 19.57
N ASP A 442 25.70 -37.15 20.83
CA ASP A 442 24.81 -38.19 21.32
C ASP A 442 23.43 -38.07 20.63
N THR A 443 22.92 -39.19 20.17
CA THR A 443 21.61 -39.30 19.51
C THR A 443 20.45 -38.83 20.41
N LYS A 444 20.62 -38.86 21.73
CA LYS A 444 19.65 -38.36 22.70
C LYS A 444 19.31 -36.89 22.48
N TRP A 445 20.26 -36.07 22.07
CA TRP A 445 20.05 -34.64 21.79
C TRP A 445 19.22 -34.36 20.53
N TYR A 446 19.16 -35.34 19.62
CA TYR A 446 18.47 -35.20 18.34
C TYR A 446 17.09 -35.88 18.32
N GLY A 447 16.80 -36.69 19.33
CA GLY A 447 15.60 -37.53 19.41
C GLY A 447 15.63 -38.69 18.42
N ILE A 448 15.15 -39.83 18.85
CA ILE A 448 14.99 -41.02 17.99
C ILE A 448 13.52 -41.16 17.67
N GLY A 449 13.17 -41.33 16.40
CA GLY A 449 11.81 -41.64 15.99
C GLY A 449 11.31 -42.91 16.67
N LYS A 450 10.18 -42.84 17.38
CA LYS A 450 9.52 -44.06 17.85
C LYS A 450 8.76 -44.69 16.68
N GLU A 451 9.00 -45.97 16.44
CA GLU A 451 8.17 -46.72 15.49
C GLU A 451 6.75 -46.83 16.07
N HIS A 452 5.79 -46.22 15.37
CA HIS A 452 4.38 -46.38 15.67
C HIS A 452 3.84 -47.58 14.91
N LYS A 453 2.97 -48.36 15.56
CA LYS A 453 2.28 -49.44 14.87
C LYS A 453 1.49 -48.88 13.68
N PRO A 454 1.67 -49.44 12.47
CA PRO A 454 0.96 -48.94 11.30
C PRO A 454 -0.55 -49.07 11.47
N ILE A 455 -1.29 -48.02 11.24
CA ILE A 455 -2.77 -48.04 11.22
C ILE A 455 -3.19 -48.51 9.84
N ASN A 456 -4.01 -49.56 9.79
CA ASN A 456 -4.53 -50.08 8.52
C ASN A 456 -5.69 -49.20 8.01
N PHE A 457 -5.37 -48.10 7.36
CA PHE A 457 -6.34 -47.21 6.73
C PHE A 457 -7.02 -47.87 5.52
N LEU A 458 -6.26 -48.63 4.71
CA LEU A 458 -6.77 -49.32 3.54
C LEU A 458 -7.83 -50.39 3.89
N GLY A 459 -7.64 -51.12 4.98
CA GLY A 459 -8.63 -52.09 5.45
C GLY A 459 -9.94 -51.46 5.93
N LYS A 460 -9.90 -50.17 6.31
CA LYS A 460 -11.08 -49.40 6.79
C LYS A 460 -11.53 -48.33 5.82
N LYS A 461 -11.10 -48.37 4.55
CA LYS A 461 -11.37 -47.35 3.52
C LYS A 461 -12.85 -46.96 3.41
N GLY A 462 -13.78 -47.98 3.47
CA GLY A 462 -15.22 -47.73 3.37
C GLY A 462 -15.74 -46.80 4.48
N ILE A 463 -15.22 -46.94 5.72
CA ILE A 463 -15.60 -46.09 6.85
C ILE A 463 -15.11 -44.67 6.62
N PHE A 464 -13.86 -44.51 6.19
CA PHE A 464 -13.29 -43.16 5.97
C PHE A 464 -13.96 -42.45 4.79
N PHE A 465 -14.20 -43.13 3.67
CA PHE A 465 -14.97 -42.58 2.55
C PHE A 465 -16.41 -42.25 2.94
N GLY A 466 -17.08 -43.13 3.69
CA GLY A 466 -18.44 -42.87 4.17
C GLY A 466 -18.50 -41.64 5.10
N LEU A 467 -17.55 -41.52 6.01
CA LEU A 467 -17.44 -40.35 6.92
C LEU A 467 -17.18 -39.06 6.14
N SER A 468 -16.22 -39.06 5.21
CA SER A 468 -15.92 -37.91 4.38
C SER A 468 -17.12 -37.47 3.54
N LEU A 469 -17.80 -38.43 2.90
CA LEU A 469 -18.99 -38.15 2.11
C LEU A 469 -20.13 -37.58 2.97
N ALA A 470 -20.34 -38.15 4.18
CA ALA A 470 -21.34 -37.63 5.11
C ALA A 470 -21.06 -36.18 5.52
N VAL A 471 -19.81 -35.82 5.84
CA VAL A 471 -19.43 -34.45 6.19
C VAL A 471 -19.67 -33.49 5.01
N ILE A 472 -19.29 -33.90 3.79
CA ILE A 472 -19.52 -33.10 2.58
C ILE A 472 -21.02 -32.89 2.34
N LEU A 473 -21.84 -33.95 2.45
CA LEU A 473 -23.27 -33.84 2.28
C LEU A 473 -23.93 -32.95 3.33
N VAL A 474 -23.53 -33.06 4.59
CA VAL A 474 -23.98 -32.13 5.67
C VAL A 474 -23.67 -30.70 5.30
N GLY A 475 -22.46 -30.42 4.80
CA GLY A 475 -22.09 -29.08 4.33
C GLY A 475 -23.02 -28.55 3.24
N PHE A 476 -23.25 -29.32 2.19
CA PHE A 476 -24.17 -28.91 1.10
C PHE A 476 -25.63 -28.78 1.55
N ILE A 477 -26.10 -29.67 2.43
CA ILE A 477 -27.45 -29.57 2.99
C ILE A 477 -27.59 -28.29 3.81
N THR A 478 -26.60 -27.97 4.66
CA THR A 478 -26.59 -26.73 5.46
C THR A 478 -26.61 -25.50 4.58
N MET A 479 -25.78 -25.46 3.52
CA MET A 479 -25.81 -24.37 2.55
C MET A 479 -27.17 -24.24 1.85
N GLY A 480 -27.79 -25.37 1.49
CA GLY A 480 -29.13 -25.38 0.88
C GLY A 480 -30.21 -24.85 1.83
N VAL A 481 -30.20 -25.29 3.09
CA VAL A 481 -31.12 -24.79 4.13
C VAL A 481 -30.94 -23.30 4.37
N TYR A 482 -29.68 -22.82 4.45
CA TYR A 482 -29.38 -21.39 4.58
C TYR A 482 -29.92 -20.60 3.40
N LYS A 483 -29.73 -21.09 2.17
CA LYS A 483 -30.22 -20.43 0.97
C LYS A 483 -31.74 -20.29 0.95
N VAL A 484 -32.44 -21.31 1.42
CA VAL A 484 -33.92 -21.30 1.48
C VAL A 484 -34.43 -20.34 2.55
N ASN A 485 -33.74 -20.25 3.72
CA ASN A 485 -34.22 -19.46 4.84
C ASN A 485 -33.78 -17.99 4.77
N SER A 486 -32.58 -17.70 4.23
CA SER A 486 -31.95 -16.37 4.27
C SER A 486 -31.73 -15.76 2.88
N GLY A 487 -32.11 -16.47 1.80
CA GLY A 487 -31.87 -16.03 0.42
C GLY A 487 -30.43 -16.30 -0.09
N ASP A 488 -29.45 -16.37 0.79
CA ASP A 488 -28.06 -16.62 0.47
C ASP A 488 -27.55 -17.93 1.06
N ALA A 489 -26.70 -18.64 0.33
CA ALA A 489 -26.12 -19.90 0.78
C ALA A 489 -25.08 -19.73 1.89
N LEU A 490 -24.49 -18.54 1.99
CA LEU A 490 -23.49 -18.12 2.97
C LEU A 490 -23.83 -16.72 3.47
N ASN A 491 -23.35 -16.37 4.66
CA ASN A 491 -23.49 -15.02 5.19
C ASN A 491 -22.34 -14.15 4.64
N TYR A 492 -22.61 -13.43 3.55
CA TYR A 492 -21.64 -12.57 2.92
C TYR A 492 -21.48 -11.26 3.70
N SER A 493 -20.24 -10.78 3.80
CA SER A 493 -19.94 -9.46 4.37
C SER A 493 -20.34 -8.32 3.42
N LEU A 494 -20.32 -7.11 3.94
CA LEU A 494 -20.63 -5.88 3.21
C LEU A 494 -19.81 -5.72 1.92
N GLU A 495 -18.54 -6.15 1.94
CA GLU A 495 -17.62 -6.09 0.79
C GLU A 495 -18.11 -6.90 -0.43
N PHE A 496 -18.84 -8.00 -0.17
CA PHE A 496 -19.39 -8.85 -1.24
C PHE A 496 -20.83 -8.50 -1.61
N LYS A 497 -21.63 -8.01 -0.65
CA LYS A 497 -23.03 -7.65 -0.89
C LYS A 497 -23.21 -6.22 -1.37
N GLY A 498 -22.22 -5.36 -1.12
CA GLY A 498 -22.39 -3.92 -1.19
C GLY A 498 -23.27 -3.42 -0.04
N GLY A 499 -23.31 -2.11 0.15
CA GLY A 499 -24.13 -1.47 1.17
C GLY A 499 -23.40 -0.31 1.83
N THR A 500 -23.96 0.20 2.91
CA THR A 500 -23.42 1.35 3.66
C THR A 500 -23.00 0.90 5.05
N ALA A 501 -21.79 1.26 5.47
CA ALA A 501 -21.32 1.13 6.85
C ALA A 501 -21.36 2.51 7.53
N THR A 502 -22.01 2.59 8.69
CA THR A 502 -22.07 3.81 9.47
C THR A 502 -21.58 3.52 10.88
N THR A 503 -20.64 4.33 11.35
CA THR A 503 -20.18 4.26 12.75
C THR A 503 -20.93 5.30 13.57
N VAL A 504 -21.60 4.84 14.61
CA VAL A 504 -22.37 5.69 15.53
C VAL A 504 -21.72 5.65 16.90
N THR A 505 -21.40 6.82 17.44
CA THR A 505 -20.90 6.95 18.82
C THR A 505 -22.07 7.37 19.72
N PHE A 506 -22.28 6.61 20.78
CA PHE A 506 -23.33 6.89 21.74
C PHE A 506 -22.75 7.63 22.96
N ASP A 507 -23.55 8.44 23.59
CA ASP A 507 -23.24 9.18 24.82
C ASP A 507 -23.27 8.29 26.08
N LYS A 508 -23.78 7.05 25.96
CA LYS A 508 -23.78 6.03 27.00
C LYS A 508 -23.51 4.65 26.41
N SER A 509 -23.05 3.74 27.24
CA SER A 509 -22.79 2.36 26.84
C SER A 509 -24.09 1.59 26.66
N TYR A 510 -24.25 0.95 25.50
CA TYR A 510 -25.31 0.00 25.19
C TYR A 510 -24.72 -1.40 25.03
N THR A 511 -25.47 -2.39 25.46
CA THR A 511 -25.14 -3.79 25.17
C THR A 511 -25.57 -4.13 23.73
N LEU A 512 -24.92 -5.14 23.14
CA LEU A 512 -25.33 -5.66 21.82
C LEU A 512 -26.80 -6.12 21.80
N GLU A 513 -27.30 -6.62 22.93
CA GLU A 513 -28.68 -7.10 23.06
C GLU A 513 -29.70 -5.95 23.04
N GLU A 514 -29.38 -4.82 23.70
CA GLU A 514 -30.18 -3.59 23.67
C GLU A 514 -30.20 -2.96 22.26
N ILE A 515 -29.03 -2.88 21.60
CA ILE A 515 -28.95 -2.36 20.21
C ILE A 515 -29.76 -3.24 19.26
N ASN A 516 -29.63 -4.57 19.35
CA ASN A 516 -30.36 -5.53 18.51
C ASN A 516 -31.89 -5.45 18.73
N SER A 517 -32.33 -5.23 19.96
CA SER A 517 -33.77 -5.22 20.28
C SER A 517 -34.43 -3.87 20.00
N GLU A 518 -33.72 -2.74 20.18
CA GLU A 518 -34.31 -1.40 20.09
C GLU A 518 -33.97 -0.67 18.80
N MET A 519 -32.72 -0.75 18.33
CA MET A 519 -32.23 0.06 17.20
C MET A 519 -32.27 -0.66 15.87
N VAL A 520 -31.93 -1.93 15.83
CA VAL A 520 -31.93 -2.71 14.57
C VAL A 520 -33.30 -2.71 13.91
N PRO A 521 -34.42 -3.00 14.58
CA PRO A 521 -35.72 -3.00 13.96
C PRO A 521 -36.13 -1.61 13.40
N LEU A 522 -35.70 -0.55 14.08
CA LEU A 522 -35.96 0.82 13.65
C LEU A 522 -35.21 1.15 12.36
N ILE A 523 -33.92 0.79 12.30
CA ILE A 523 -33.08 1.01 11.12
C ILE A 523 -33.59 0.18 9.94
N GLU A 524 -33.88 -1.11 10.17
CA GLU A 524 -34.41 -2.02 9.12
C GLU A 524 -35.76 -1.53 8.58
N SER A 525 -36.65 -1.04 9.44
CA SER A 525 -37.92 -0.49 9.02
C SER A 525 -37.79 0.79 8.21
N THR A 526 -36.74 1.57 8.45
CA THR A 526 -36.48 2.85 7.78
C THR A 526 -35.73 2.67 6.47
N THR A 527 -34.76 1.78 6.44
CA THR A 527 -33.87 1.55 5.28
C THR A 527 -34.37 0.46 4.34
N GLY A 528 -35.24 -0.43 4.82
CA GLY A 528 -35.70 -1.60 4.09
C GLY A 528 -34.61 -2.67 3.88
N SER A 529 -33.47 -2.55 4.56
CA SER A 529 -32.28 -3.40 4.39
C SER A 529 -31.91 -4.07 5.71
N ALA A 530 -31.41 -5.31 5.64
CA ALA A 530 -30.94 -6.03 6.81
C ALA A 530 -29.68 -5.37 7.41
N VAL A 531 -29.66 -5.23 8.74
CA VAL A 531 -28.58 -4.57 9.48
C VAL A 531 -27.70 -5.59 10.15
N GLN A 532 -26.38 -5.45 9.96
CA GLN A 532 -25.35 -6.17 10.73
C GLN A 532 -24.67 -5.20 11.68
N ILE A 533 -24.55 -5.56 12.96
CA ILE A 533 -23.92 -4.74 13.97
C ILE A 533 -22.55 -5.29 14.30
N GLN A 534 -21.59 -4.38 14.43
CA GLN A 534 -20.28 -4.65 15.02
C GLN A 534 -20.01 -3.59 16.11
N THR A 535 -19.53 -4.04 17.26
CA THR A 535 -19.03 -3.10 18.28
C THR A 535 -17.60 -2.73 17.95
N VAL A 536 -17.33 -1.44 17.83
CA VAL A 536 -15.98 -0.89 17.80
C VAL A 536 -15.69 -0.39 19.20
N GLN A 537 -14.70 -0.95 19.87
CA GLN A 537 -14.24 -0.40 21.14
C GLN A 537 -13.56 0.95 20.86
N GLY A 538 -14.15 2.01 21.40
CA GLY A 538 -13.59 3.36 21.34
C GLY A 538 -12.59 3.59 22.47
#